data_3f37cd5eb2f7ed547c3b743e618dce63
#
_entry.id   3f37cd5eb2f7ed547c3b743e618dce63
#
_cell.length_a   1.000
_cell.length_b   1.000
_cell.length_c   1.000
_cell.angle_alpha   90.00
_cell.angle_beta   90.00
_cell.angle_gamma   90.00
#
_symmetry.space_group_name_H-M   'P 1'
#
loop_
_entity.id
_entity.type
_entity.pdbx_description
1 polymer ?
#
loop_
_entity_poly.entity_id
_entity_poly.type
_entity_poly.pdbx_seq_one_letter_code
_entity_poly.pdbx_strand_id
1 'polypeptide(L)'
;SGEGCKEAEEKEEQLHAAGVETVSVPDADGRVDLGKLMEYLESQGIDSVLLEGGGTLNDAALSAGIVNEICAFIAPKIFGGAGAKTPVSGIGVAHPAEAVMLTLKQMETIGDDLMLRYSVD
;
A
#
# COMPACT_ATOMS: atom_id res chain seq x y z
N SER A 1 -23.48 -14.42 -6.57
CA SER A 1 -23.76 -15.85 -6.68
C SER A 1 -23.12 -16.55 -5.48
N GLY A 2 -23.86 -17.52 -4.86
CA GLY A 2 -23.58 -18.06 -3.54
C GLY A 2 -22.33 -18.94 -3.37
N GLU A 3 -21.61 -19.28 -4.42
CA GLU A 3 -20.38 -20.09 -4.32
C GLU A 3 -19.19 -19.28 -3.79
N GLY A 4 -18.96 -18.07 -4.27
CA GLY A 4 -17.87 -17.22 -3.80
C GLY A 4 -18.04 -16.76 -2.33
N CYS A 5 -19.26 -16.71 -1.82
CA CYS A 5 -19.52 -16.40 -0.41
C CYS A 5 -19.12 -17.56 0.51
N LYS A 6 -19.44 -18.80 0.12
CA LYS A 6 -19.07 -19.98 0.90
C LYS A 6 -17.56 -20.22 0.97
N GLU A 7 -16.85 -20.02 -0.16
CA GLU A 7 -15.39 -20.13 -0.20
C GLU A 7 -14.72 -19.07 0.71
N ALA A 8 -15.29 -17.85 0.77
CA ALA A 8 -14.79 -16.80 1.66
C ALA A 8 -15.01 -17.16 3.14
N GLU A 9 -16.21 -17.66 3.49
CA GLU A 9 -16.55 -18.10 4.85
C GLU A 9 -15.67 -19.27 5.31
N GLU A 10 -15.48 -20.29 4.47
CA GLU A 10 -14.60 -21.42 4.77
C GLU A 10 -13.14 -20.99 4.98
N LYS A 11 -12.66 -20.04 4.17
CA LYS A 11 -11.31 -19.49 4.30
C LYS A 11 -11.15 -18.68 5.59
N GLU A 12 -12.15 -17.91 5.96
CA GLU A 12 -12.17 -17.14 7.20
C GLU A 12 -12.13 -18.06 8.43
N GLU A 13 -12.93 -19.13 8.43
CA GLU A 13 -12.89 -20.15 9.49
C GLU A 13 -11.51 -20.80 9.62
N GLN A 14 -10.85 -21.13 8.51
CA GLN A 14 -9.50 -21.70 8.51
C GLN A 14 -8.47 -20.72 9.07
N LEU A 15 -8.57 -19.43 8.74
CA LEU A 15 -7.70 -18.38 9.26
C LEU A 15 -7.89 -18.21 10.77
N HIS A 16 -9.13 -18.16 11.24
CA HIS A 16 -9.45 -18.09 12.67
C HIS A 16 -8.93 -19.32 13.44
N ALA A 17 -9.09 -20.52 12.88
CA ALA A 17 -8.55 -21.76 13.48
C ALA A 17 -7.01 -21.74 13.57
N ALA A 18 -6.34 -21.01 12.66
CA ALA A 18 -4.89 -20.80 12.70
C ALA A 18 -4.47 -19.61 13.61
N GLY A 19 -5.41 -18.99 14.33
CA GLY A 19 -5.14 -17.86 15.23
C GLY A 19 -4.98 -16.52 14.50
N VAL A 20 -5.46 -16.40 13.26
CA VAL A 20 -5.46 -15.17 12.49
C VAL A 20 -6.74 -14.39 12.76
N GLU A 21 -6.62 -13.13 13.10
CA GLU A 21 -7.74 -12.21 13.16
C GLU A 21 -8.04 -11.66 11.77
N THR A 22 -9.31 -11.68 11.38
CA THR A 22 -9.79 -11.10 10.12
C THR A 22 -10.71 -9.91 10.39
N VAL A 23 -10.62 -8.89 9.56
CA VAL A 23 -11.49 -7.72 9.61
C VAL A 23 -12.05 -7.43 8.23
N SER A 24 -13.34 -7.17 8.16
CA SER A 24 -14.03 -6.80 6.91
C SER A 24 -14.38 -5.33 6.92
N VAL A 25 -13.72 -4.56 6.05
CA VAL A 25 -13.90 -3.12 5.89
C VAL A 25 -14.09 -2.79 4.39
N PRO A 26 -15.21 -3.22 3.77
CA PRO A 26 -15.42 -3.01 2.35
C PRO A 26 -15.71 -1.53 2.04
N ASP A 27 -15.18 -1.06 0.92
CA ASP A 27 -15.63 0.17 0.26
C ASP A 27 -16.90 -0.08 -0.59
N ALA A 28 -17.34 0.95 -1.32
CA ALA A 28 -18.53 0.87 -2.17
C ALA A 28 -18.37 -0.11 -3.37
N ASP A 29 -17.12 -0.38 -3.78
CA ASP A 29 -16.78 -1.27 -4.89
C ASP A 29 -16.43 -2.70 -4.44
N GLY A 30 -16.52 -2.98 -3.13
CA GLY A 30 -16.18 -4.28 -2.53
C GLY A 30 -14.68 -4.52 -2.38
N ARG A 31 -13.86 -3.46 -2.45
CA ARG A 31 -12.44 -3.47 -2.09
C ARG A 31 -12.29 -3.14 -0.61
N VAL A 32 -11.06 -3.20 -0.12
CA VAL A 32 -10.74 -2.76 1.24
C VAL A 32 -10.78 -1.22 1.31
N ASP A 33 -11.60 -0.69 2.20
CA ASP A 33 -11.59 0.73 2.57
C ASP A 33 -10.37 0.98 3.47
N LEU A 34 -9.32 1.55 2.89
CA LEU A 34 -8.05 1.76 3.59
C LEU A 34 -8.19 2.78 4.73
N GLY A 35 -9.07 3.77 4.61
CA GLY A 35 -9.34 4.72 5.69
C GLY A 35 -9.93 4.03 6.91
N LYS A 36 -11.00 3.25 6.73
CA LYS A 36 -11.60 2.45 7.80
C LYS A 36 -10.65 1.42 8.38
N LEU A 37 -9.78 0.84 7.54
CA LEU A 37 -8.74 -0.07 8.02
C LEU A 37 -7.78 0.66 8.97
N MET A 38 -7.35 1.88 8.65
CA MET A 38 -6.49 2.67 9.54
C MET A 38 -7.18 3.01 10.86
N GLU A 39 -8.45 3.41 10.83
CA GLU A 39 -9.26 3.65 12.05
C GLU A 39 -9.38 2.38 12.91
N TYR A 40 -9.60 1.23 12.28
CA TYR A 40 -9.62 -0.05 13.01
C TYR A 40 -8.27 -0.34 13.67
N LEU A 41 -7.16 -0.23 12.95
CA LEU A 41 -5.82 -0.48 13.47
C LEU A 41 -5.48 0.48 14.62
N GLU A 42 -5.83 1.75 14.52
CA GLU A 42 -5.70 2.72 15.60
C GLU A 42 -6.49 2.28 16.86
N SER A 43 -7.72 1.79 16.68
CA SER A 43 -8.55 1.28 17.78
C SER A 43 -7.92 0.07 18.49
N GLN A 44 -7.05 -0.68 17.82
CA GLN A 44 -6.26 -1.78 18.36
C GLN A 44 -4.93 -1.33 18.99
N GLY A 45 -4.66 -0.02 19.04
CA GLY A 45 -3.43 0.56 19.58
C GLY A 45 -2.23 0.46 18.63
N ILE A 46 -2.47 0.25 17.34
CA ILE A 46 -1.43 0.28 16.30
C ILE A 46 -1.31 1.71 15.81
N ASP A 47 -0.16 2.35 16.06
CA ASP A 47 0.11 3.74 15.74
C ASP A 47 0.93 3.94 14.46
N SER A 48 1.46 2.86 13.88
CA SER A 48 2.25 2.90 12.65
C SER A 48 2.07 1.62 11.82
N VAL A 49 2.06 1.77 10.51
CA VAL A 49 1.92 0.67 9.54
C VAL A 49 2.99 0.81 8.47
N LEU A 50 3.75 -0.26 8.24
CA LEU A 50 4.65 -0.36 7.11
C LEU A 50 3.91 -1.03 5.94
N LEU A 51 3.76 -0.30 4.83
CA LEU A 51 3.15 -0.79 3.61
C LEU A 51 4.25 -1.28 2.64
N GLU A 52 4.32 -2.58 2.42
CA GLU A 52 5.23 -3.23 1.47
C GLU A 52 4.46 -3.85 0.30
N GLY A 53 3.42 -3.18 -0.13
CA GLY A 53 2.52 -3.65 -1.19
C GLY A 53 3.07 -3.48 -2.60
N GLY A 54 2.35 -4.04 -3.57
CA GLY A 54 2.61 -3.78 -4.99
C GLY A 54 2.05 -2.42 -5.44
N GLY A 55 2.37 -2.04 -6.68
CA GLY A 55 2.03 -0.72 -7.21
C GLY A 55 0.55 -0.33 -7.12
N THR A 56 -0.37 -1.28 -7.24
CA THR A 56 -1.82 -1.02 -7.12
C THR A 56 -2.22 -0.63 -5.70
N LEU A 57 -1.67 -1.31 -4.69
CA LEU A 57 -1.95 -0.99 -3.29
C LEU A 57 -1.30 0.33 -2.89
N ASN A 58 -0.08 0.59 -3.38
CA ASN A 58 0.61 1.86 -3.17
C ASN A 58 -0.17 3.04 -3.77
N ASP A 59 -0.70 2.87 -4.98
CA ASP A 59 -1.57 3.87 -5.62
C ASP A 59 -2.84 4.13 -4.80
N ALA A 60 -3.52 3.08 -4.34
CA ALA A 60 -4.72 3.19 -3.51
C ALA A 60 -4.42 3.90 -2.18
N ALA A 61 -3.31 3.61 -1.52
CA ALA A 61 -2.92 4.24 -0.27
C ALA A 61 -2.57 5.74 -0.44
N LEU A 62 -1.85 6.09 -1.50
CA LEU A 62 -1.56 7.48 -1.84
C LEU A 62 -2.84 8.25 -2.18
N SER A 63 -3.73 7.65 -2.99
CA SER A 63 -5.03 8.23 -3.35
C SER A 63 -5.96 8.42 -2.14
N ALA A 64 -5.88 7.53 -1.15
CA ALA A 64 -6.62 7.63 0.11
C ALA A 64 -6.03 8.68 1.06
N GLY A 65 -4.85 9.25 0.77
CA GLY A 65 -4.20 10.27 1.60
C GLY A 65 -3.71 9.76 2.95
N ILE A 66 -3.46 8.45 3.09
CA ILE A 66 -3.06 7.82 4.36
C ILE A 66 -1.53 7.63 4.49
N VAL A 67 -0.77 7.96 3.45
CA VAL A 67 0.69 7.79 3.43
C VAL A 67 1.37 9.03 4.00
N ASN A 68 2.15 8.89 5.04
CA ASN A 68 2.91 9.97 5.66
C ASN A 68 4.35 10.04 5.15
N GLU A 69 4.97 8.87 4.95
CA GLU A 69 6.36 8.77 4.49
C GLU A 69 6.49 7.74 3.37
N ILE A 70 7.46 7.98 2.48
CA ILE A 70 7.88 7.03 1.45
C ILE A 70 9.37 6.75 1.64
N CYS A 71 9.72 5.46 1.67
CA CYS A 71 11.10 5.01 1.64
C CYS A 71 11.36 4.31 0.30
N ALA A 72 12.18 4.92 -0.55
CA ALA A 72 12.50 4.42 -1.87
C ALA A 72 13.94 3.90 -1.91
N PHE A 73 14.12 2.68 -2.43
CA PHE A 73 15.44 2.08 -2.66
C PHE A 73 15.74 2.06 -4.15
N ILE A 74 16.89 2.57 -4.53
CA ILE A 74 17.37 2.59 -5.92
C ILE A 74 18.64 1.76 -5.99
N ALA A 75 18.52 0.58 -6.60
CA ALA A 75 19.67 -0.28 -6.88
C ALA A 75 20.36 0.14 -8.19
N PRO A 76 21.68 -0.03 -8.32
CA PRO A 76 22.43 0.28 -9.54
C PRO A 76 22.21 -0.80 -10.62
N LYS A 77 20.94 -1.04 -10.98
CA LYS A 77 20.50 -2.08 -11.91
C LYS A 77 19.41 -1.57 -12.83
N ILE A 78 19.45 -1.94 -14.08
CA ILE A 78 18.43 -1.60 -15.08
C ILE A 78 17.84 -2.91 -15.61
N PHE A 79 16.55 -3.12 -15.36
CA PHE A 79 15.83 -4.26 -15.95
C PHE A 79 15.27 -3.95 -17.34
N GLY A 80 14.83 -2.70 -17.56
CA GLY A 80 14.20 -2.28 -18.81
C GLY A 80 12.85 -2.96 -19.08
N GLY A 81 12.32 -2.71 -20.29
CA GLY A 81 11.09 -3.33 -20.78
C GLY A 81 9.84 -2.48 -20.50
N ALA A 82 8.95 -2.39 -21.50
CA ALA A 82 7.71 -1.62 -21.40
C ALA A 82 6.71 -2.20 -20.38
N GLY A 83 6.83 -3.49 -20.03
CA GLY A 83 6.01 -4.16 -18.99
C GLY A 83 6.66 -4.22 -17.63
N ALA A 84 7.75 -3.47 -17.40
CA ALA A 84 8.39 -3.42 -16.07
C ALA A 84 7.44 -2.89 -15.02
N LYS A 85 7.43 -3.53 -13.85
CA LYS A 85 6.60 -3.09 -12.72
C LYS A 85 7.10 -1.74 -12.20
N THR A 86 6.16 -0.85 -11.93
CA THR A 86 6.43 0.44 -11.29
C THR A 86 6.11 0.37 -9.79
N PRO A 87 6.77 1.18 -8.94
CA PRO A 87 6.48 1.22 -7.50
C PRO A 87 5.06 1.72 -7.21
N VAL A 88 4.49 2.56 -8.08
CA VAL A 88 3.11 3.06 -8.00
C VAL A 88 2.47 2.83 -9.36
N SER A 89 1.34 2.14 -9.39
CA SER A 89 0.54 1.87 -10.59
C SER A 89 -0.71 2.78 -10.59
N GLY A 90 -1.78 2.35 -11.23
CA GLY A 90 -3.05 3.08 -11.29
C GLY A 90 -3.20 3.87 -12.56
N ILE A 91 -4.15 4.81 -12.56
CA ILE A 91 -4.47 5.63 -13.73
C ILE A 91 -3.42 6.74 -13.92
N GLY A 92 -2.76 7.13 -12.82
CA GLY A 92 -1.86 8.28 -12.79
C GLY A 92 -2.60 9.61 -12.88
N VAL A 93 -1.84 10.69 -13.05
CA VAL A 93 -2.37 12.06 -13.16
C VAL A 93 -2.08 12.61 -14.54
N ALA A 94 -3.00 13.45 -15.04
CA ALA A 94 -2.88 14.04 -16.38
C ALA A 94 -1.89 15.20 -16.41
N HIS A 95 -1.77 15.93 -15.30
CA HIS A 95 -0.92 17.12 -15.21
C HIS A 95 0.06 17.03 -14.05
N PRO A 96 1.29 17.51 -14.20
CA PRO A 96 2.29 17.51 -13.11
C PRO A 96 1.83 18.21 -11.83
N ALA A 97 0.94 19.19 -11.95
CA ALA A 97 0.39 19.90 -10.79
C ALA A 97 -0.54 19.05 -9.90
N GLU A 98 -1.00 17.91 -10.42
CA GLU A 98 -1.86 16.94 -9.71
C GLU A 98 -1.03 15.84 -9.04
N ALA A 99 0.29 15.85 -9.26
CA ALA A 99 1.17 14.86 -8.68
C ALA A 99 1.24 14.98 -7.15
N VAL A 100 1.37 13.84 -6.47
CA VAL A 100 1.68 13.81 -5.04
C VAL A 100 3.06 14.42 -4.84
N MET A 101 3.13 15.50 -4.07
CA MET A 101 4.37 16.21 -3.79
C MET A 101 5.09 15.56 -2.62
N LEU A 102 6.41 15.52 -2.71
CA LEU A 102 7.27 14.87 -1.73
C LEU A 102 8.38 15.83 -1.30
N THR A 103 8.68 15.83 -0.01
CA THR A 103 9.82 16.56 0.55
C THR A 103 10.90 15.58 1.00
N LEU A 104 12.11 15.66 0.42
CA LEU A 104 13.23 14.80 0.80
C LEU A 104 13.68 15.10 2.25
N LYS A 105 13.70 14.07 3.08
CA LYS A 105 14.12 14.14 4.50
C LYS A 105 15.47 13.52 4.74
N GLN A 106 15.78 12.42 4.05
CA GLN A 106 17.03 11.70 4.25
C GLN A 106 17.48 11.03 2.96
N MET A 107 18.77 10.97 2.76
CA MET A 107 19.43 10.20 1.72
C MET A 107 20.58 9.44 2.35
N GLU A 108 20.67 8.14 2.09
CA GLU A 108 21.67 7.26 2.66
C GLU A 108 22.10 6.20 1.65
N THR A 109 23.37 5.83 1.66
CA THR A 109 23.88 4.70 0.88
C THR A 109 23.90 3.45 1.75
N ILE A 110 23.24 2.39 1.30
CA ILE A 110 23.18 1.09 1.99
C ILE A 110 23.79 0.04 1.07
N GLY A 111 25.03 -0.32 1.31
CA GLY A 111 25.82 -1.11 0.38
C GLY A 111 25.99 -0.36 -0.94
N ASP A 112 25.51 -0.96 -2.04
CA ASP A 112 25.52 -0.34 -3.37
C ASP A 112 24.20 0.39 -3.70
N ASP A 113 23.19 0.28 -2.83
CA ASP A 113 21.89 0.89 -3.03
C ASP A 113 21.82 2.29 -2.41
N LEU A 114 20.96 3.13 -2.98
CA LEU A 114 20.61 4.44 -2.44
C LEU A 114 19.20 4.37 -1.80
N MET A 115 19.13 4.72 -0.52
CA MET A 115 17.85 4.85 0.19
C MET A 115 17.47 6.33 0.27
N LEU A 116 16.26 6.65 -0.14
CA LEU A 116 15.67 7.98 -0.07
C LEU A 116 14.41 7.94 0.79
N ARG A 117 14.35 8.81 1.80
CA ARG A 117 13.15 8.97 2.65
C ARG A 117 12.52 10.33 2.37
N TYR A 118 11.22 10.31 2.10
CA TYR A 118 10.42 11.50 1.83
C TYR A 118 9.25 11.59 2.79
N SER A 119 8.84 12.80 3.17
CA SER A 119 7.47 13.03 3.64
C SER A 119 6.56 13.29 2.45
N VAL A 120 5.30 12.86 2.57
CA VAL A 120 4.22 13.22 1.67
C VAL A 120 3.65 14.54 2.15
N ASP A 121 3.52 15.51 1.23
CA ASP A 121 3.06 16.88 1.51
C ASP A 121 1.53 17.00 1.43
#